data_7f901db7cc9807777b4ae13dde2195d7
#
_entry.id   7f901db7cc9807777b4ae13dde2195d7
#
_cell.length_a   1.000
_cell.length_b   1.000
_cell.length_c   1.000
_cell.angle_alpha   90.00
_cell.angle_beta   90.00
_cell.angle_gamma   90.00
#
_symmetry.space_group_name_H-M   'P 1'
#
loop_
_entity.id
_entity.type
_entity.pdbx_description
1 polymer ?
#
loop_
_entity_poly.entity_id
_entity_poly.type
_entity_poly.pdbx_seq_one_letter_code
_entity_poly.pdbx_strand_id
1 'polypeptide(L)'
;MIGTNDSTTGNTHAPQPAGTPDPPIRPTPTADPGQAGANPTAGTAAADPAAGRGAAATGPVAPAAGRQHAGPGPGDPTGAAAPHNPAAPAGGRGVGGARDSADPAGGRTLGRGIVTGLWGRIEQQDFRSRIRGTLLGAALGDALGAPLAGLSLDAVREAHGPDGLTGPAVAHGRRGRITAATQLTLFTVDGLIRAHVRRDTGAWHPPTDVHRAYRRWAATQHDWGPDERRADNGWLAQQEWLYARRDPDRACLTGLGDDVLATLDQPKNPAARGAAAAARSAPFGLLVGWEPALVLQLSVECAAQSHGHPTAHLSAGALAVIVHGLIRGDSLDAAVQRTLGLLGARPGHQPVTDALQRAMSAVTQGPPGPDAVEALSLGKAAPATTATPTAPDAPDAPTTPDASHALAVAVYCALVAEDVAHGLRLAVNHGGDSAAAGTLCGALLGALHGETALPPAWLAELEGRATLLELCDDFALEMTQGPTLHSPSASSPGWLARYPRG
;
A
#
# COMPACT_ATOMS: atom_id res chain seq x y z
N MET A 1 18.28 -55.06 56.33
CA MET A 1 17.11 -55.83 56.82
C MET A 1 16.07 -55.67 55.74
N ILE A 2 15.91 -56.59 54.77
CA ILE A 2 14.90 -57.64 54.80
C ILE A 2 13.54 -56.99 54.61
N GLY A 3 12.75 -57.24 53.65
CA GLY A 3 12.50 -58.32 52.70
C GLY A 3 11.43 -57.81 51.69
N THR A 4 11.53 -58.24 50.53
CA THR A 4 10.93 -59.35 49.79
C THR A 4 9.43 -59.28 49.51
N ASN A 5 9.19 -59.49 48.24
CA ASN A 5 8.11 -60.25 47.59
C ASN A 5 6.72 -59.56 47.47
N ASP A 6 5.90 -59.76 46.47
CA ASP A 6 5.92 -60.70 45.31
C ASP A 6 4.75 -60.26 44.37
N SER A 7 4.96 -60.47 43.10
CA SER A 7 4.03 -60.80 42.02
C SER A 7 2.50 -60.81 42.22
N THR A 8 1.74 -60.26 41.30
CA THR A 8 0.90 -61.07 40.35
C THR A 8 0.18 -60.23 39.33
N THR A 9 0.40 -60.54 38.11
CA THR A 9 -0.42 -60.52 36.90
C THR A 9 -1.92 -60.23 37.03
N GLY A 10 -2.41 -59.30 36.23
CA GLY A 10 -3.82 -59.10 35.98
C GLY A 10 -4.05 -58.34 34.67
N ASN A 11 -4.11 -59.11 33.59
CA ASN A 11 -4.48 -58.67 32.25
C ASN A 11 -6.00 -58.41 32.22
N THR A 12 -6.45 -57.16 32.02
CA THR A 12 -7.84 -56.92 31.63
C THR A 12 -7.88 -55.96 30.44
N HIS A 13 -8.19 -56.54 29.31
CA HIS A 13 -8.65 -55.90 28.09
C HIS A 13 -9.87 -55.02 28.37
N ALA A 14 -9.79 -53.73 28.03
CA ALA A 14 -10.95 -52.87 27.86
C ALA A 14 -11.29 -52.73 26.36
N PRO A 15 -12.57 -52.75 25.97
CA PRO A 15 -12.95 -52.75 24.59
C PRO A 15 -12.93 -51.33 23.99
N GLN A 16 -12.51 -51.24 22.73
CA GLN A 16 -12.61 -50.04 21.88
C GLN A 16 -14.07 -49.69 21.61
N PRO A 17 -14.42 -48.41 21.57
CA PRO A 17 -15.74 -48.01 21.07
C PRO A 17 -15.80 -48.03 19.53
N ALA A 18 -16.91 -48.55 19.05
CA ALA A 18 -17.28 -48.74 17.65
C ALA A 18 -17.30 -47.42 16.87
N GLY A 19 -16.83 -47.50 15.63
CA GLY A 19 -16.82 -46.39 14.67
C GLY A 19 -18.24 -45.94 14.29
N THR A 20 -18.39 -44.64 14.18
CA THR A 20 -19.57 -43.99 13.59
C THR A 20 -19.57 -44.17 12.08
N PRO A 21 -20.72 -44.46 11.46
CA PRO A 21 -20.81 -44.65 10.01
C PRO A 21 -20.79 -43.32 9.25
N ASP A 22 -20.08 -43.31 8.10
CA ASP A 22 -20.04 -42.22 7.14
C ASP A 22 -21.44 -41.87 6.59
N PRO A 23 -21.71 -40.59 6.29
CA PRO A 23 -22.94 -40.19 5.64
C PRO A 23 -22.95 -40.56 4.14
N PRO A 24 -24.12 -40.81 3.57
CA PRO A 24 -24.24 -41.34 2.21
C PRO A 24 -23.90 -40.31 1.14
N ILE A 25 -23.10 -40.73 0.16
CA ILE A 25 -22.73 -40.02 -1.05
C ILE A 25 -24.01 -39.82 -1.91
N ARG A 26 -24.29 -38.55 -2.23
CA ARG A 26 -25.34 -38.21 -3.22
C ARG A 26 -24.83 -38.48 -4.64
N PRO A 27 -25.63 -39.12 -5.51
CA PRO A 27 -25.24 -39.31 -6.90
C PRO A 27 -25.39 -38.05 -7.73
N THR A 28 -24.39 -37.79 -8.57
CA THR A 28 -24.40 -36.82 -9.66
C THR A 28 -25.45 -37.15 -10.72
N PRO A 29 -26.16 -36.17 -11.31
CA PRO A 29 -27.06 -36.45 -12.43
C PRO A 29 -26.24 -36.64 -13.71
N THR A 30 -26.44 -37.75 -14.34
CA THR A 30 -26.02 -38.10 -15.69
C THR A 30 -26.82 -37.29 -16.71
N ALA A 31 -26.10 -36.69 -17.67
CA ALA A 31 -26.68 -36.07 -18.84
C ALA A 31 -27.27 -37.12 -19.79
N ASP A 32 -28.48 -36.89 -20.24
CA ASP A 32 -29.16 -37.65 -21.27
C ASP A 32 -28.95 -36.97 -22.65
N PRO A 33 -28.51 -37.69 -23.69
CA PRO A 33 -28.38 -37.14 -25.02
C PRO A 33 -29.56 -37.57 -25.91
N GLY A 34 -30.28 -36.60 -26.43
CA GLY A 34 -31.14 -36.90 -27.59
C GLY A 34 -32.39 -36.04 -27.68
N GLN A 35 -32.39 -35.08 -28.55
CA GLN A 35 -33.30 -35.01 -29.68
C GLN A 35 -32.99 -33.78 -30.55
N ALA A 36 -32.67 -34.11 -31.80
CA ALA A 36 -32.60 -33.20 -32.93
C ALA A 36 -34.02 -32.84 -33.40
N GLY A 37 -34.21 -31.65 -33.95
CA GLY A 37 -35.40 -31.41 -34.75
C GLY A 37 -35.72 -29.95 -35.02
N ALA A 38 -35.34 -29.51 -36.23
CA ALA A 38 -36.08 -28.63 -37.12
C ALA A 38 -36.09 -27.10 -36.86
N ASN A 39 -35.35 -26.44 -37.72
CA ASN A 39 -35.63 -25.12 -38.28
C ASN A 39 -36.83 -25.17 -39.23
N PRO A 40 -37.62 -24.11 -39.40
CA PRO A 40 -37.64 -23.47 -40.72
C PRO A 40 -37.64 -21.92 -40.70
N THR A 41 -36.73 -21.37 -41.46
CA THR A 41 -36.85 -20.49 -42.66
C THR A 41 -37.90 -19.40 -42.69
N ALA A 42 -37.40 -18.15 -42.90
CA ALA A 42 -37.69 -17.17 -43.95
C ALA A 42 -38.97 -16.32 -43.89
N GLY A 43 -38.75 -15.03 -44.16
CA GLY A 43 -39.75 -14.06 -44.59
C GLY A 43 -39.27 -12.64 -44.24
N THR A 44 -38.41 -12.05 -45.01
CA THR A 44 -38.43 -11.04 -46.06
C THR A 44 -39.42 -9.88 -45.89
N ALA A 45 -38.89 -8.70 -46.19
CA ALA A 45 -39.40 -7.46 -46.75
C ALA A 45 -39.54 -6.30 -45.75
N ALA A 46 -38.66 -5.30 -45.82
CA ALA A 46 -38.53 -4.17 -46.74
C ALA A 46 -39.67 -3.13 -46.60
N ALA A 47 -39.26 -1.93 -46.18
CA ALA A 47 -39.52 -0.68 -46.87
C ALA A 47 -39.24 0.55 -45.98
N ASP A 48 -38.25 1.33 -46.37
CA ASP A 48 -38.17 2.78 -46.24
C ASP A 48 -39.20 3.35 -47.29
N PRO A 49 -39.66 4.60 -47.26
CA PRO A 49 -38.86 5.81 -47.27
C PRO A 49 -39.49 7.13 -46.74
N ALA A 50 -38.59 8.10 -46.59
CA ALA A 50 -38.71 9.50 -47.07
C ALA A 50 -39.51 10.53 -46.24
N ALA A 51 -38.84 11.55 -45.83
CA ALA A 51 -38.64 12.89 -46.40
C ALA A 51 -39.50 14.01 -45.80
N GLY A 52 -38.83 15.12 -45.51
CA GLY A 52 -39.42 16.44 -45.34
C GLY A 52 -38.61 17.32 -44.40
N ARG A 53 -37.54 17.96 -44.86
CA ARG A 53 -37.35 19.36 -45.36
C ARG A 53 -37.80 20.47 -44.41
N GLY A 54 -36.83 21.37 -44.13
CA GLY A 54 -37.03 22.76 -43.73
C GLY A 54 -35.84 23.29 -42.93
N ALA A 55 -34.91 23.78 -43.44
CA ALA A 55 -34.16 24.94 -43.93
C ALA A 55 -34.50 26.26 -43.24
N ALA A 56 -33.48 26.95 -42.76
CA ALA A 56 -33.03 28.33 -42.89
C ALA A 56 -32.31 28.75 -41.61
N ALA A 57 -31.02 28.95 -41.60
CA ALA A 57 -30.19 30.04 -42.12
C ALA A 57 -30.45 31.37 -41.36
N THR A 58 -29.46 31.86 -40.65
CA THR A 58 -28.63 33.03 -40.92
C THR A 58 -27.76 33.37 -39.71
N GLY A 59 -26.46 33.49 -39.95
CA GLY A 59 -25.50 34.16 -39.10
C GLY A 59 -25.47 35.66 -39.46
N PRO A 60 -24.34 36.35 -39.34
CA PRO A 60 -23.54 36.70 -38.16
C PRO A 60 -23.47 38.23 -37.99
N VAL A 61 -23.07 38.80 -36.87
CA VAL A 61 -22.53 40.16 -36.77
C VAL A 61 -21.52 40.32 -35.63
N ALA A 62 -20.30 40.63 -35.96
CA ALA A 62 -19.39 41.53 -35.25
C ALA A 62 -19.27 42.78 -36.16
N PRO A 63 -18.59 43.90 -35.87
CA PRO A 63 -17.80 44.34 -34.70
C PRO A 63 -18.05 45.84 -34.31
N ALA A 64 -17.31 46.38 -33.32
CA ALA A 64 -16.68 47.73 -33.29
C ALA A 64 -16.11 47.99 -31.87
N ALA A 65 -14.85 48.16 -31.63
CA ALA A 65 -13.89 49.22 -32.00
C ALA A 65 -14.09 50.59 -31.30
N GLY A 66 -13.07 50.92 -30.51
CA GLY A 66 -12.62 52.28 -30.30
C GLY A 66 -12.92 52.89 -28.93
N ARG A 67 -11.98 53.33 -28.13
CA ARG A 67 -11.01 54.42 -28.29
C ARG A 67 -10.16 54.62 -27.05
N GLN A 68 -8.94 54.92 -27.29
CA GLN A 68 -7.85 55.52 -26.52
C GLN A 68 -8.23 56.85 -25.81
N HIS A 69 -7.54 57.12 -24.70
CA HIS A 69 -6.85 58.38 -24.39
C HIS A 69 -6.08 58.17 -23.06
N ALA A 70 -4.78 58.16 -23.05
CA ALA A 70 -3.80 59.26 -22.95
C ALA A 70 -3.64 59.80 -21.50
N GLY A 71 -2.41 59.60 -20.97
CA GLY A 71 -1.91 60.12 -19.72
C GLY A 71 -1.66 61.62 -19.70
N PRO A 72 -1.02 62.24 -18.70
CA PRO A 72 0.42 62.09 -18.46
C PRO A 72 0.85 62.10 -16.96
N GLY A 73 2.09 61.69 -16.68
CA GLY A 73 2.83 61.99 -15.46
C GLY A 73 3.36 63.45 -15.49
N PRO A 74 4.35 63.88 -14.68
CA PRO A 74 5.22 63.20 -13.74
C PRO A 74 5.38 63.97 -12.39
N GLY A 75 6.18 63.45 -11.44
CA GLY A 75 6.69 64.25 -10.33
C GLY A 75 7.37 63.47 -9.22
N ASP A 76 8.66 63.33 -9.31
CA ASP A 76 9.62 63.20 -8.23
C ASP A 76 10.07 64.61 -7.79
N PRO A 77 10.71 64.90 -6.65
CA PRO A 77 11.79 64.15 -5.98
C PRO A 77 11.95 64.34 -4.46
N THR A 78 13.05 63.70 -3.96
CA THR A 78 13.86 64.01 -2.76
C THR A 78 13.34 63.44 -1.45
N GLY A 79 14.10 62.82 -0.57
CA GLY A 79 15.51 62.61 -0.42
C GLY A 79 15.79 62.19 1.02
N ALA A 80 16.95 61.62 1.23
CA ALA A 80 17.69 61.52 2.48
C ALA A 80 17.59 60.22 3.31
N ALA A 81 18.60 59.47 3.25
CA ALA A 81 19.77 59.21 4.12
C ALA A 81 19.65 58.02 5.06
N ALA A 82 20.59 57.11 4.83
CA ALA A 82 21.03 56.05 5.75
C ALA A 82 21.81 56.60 6.93
N PRO A 83 22.01 55.87 8.03
CA PRO A 83 23.37 55.40 8.24
C PRO A 83 23.60 53.99 8.81
N HIS A 84 24.65 53.43 8.31
CA HIS A 84 25.78 52.67 8.92
C HIS A 84 25.56 51.43 9.78
N ASN A 85 26.14 50.36 9.22
CA ASN A 85 26.69 49.14 9.79
C ASN A 85 27.81 49.42 10.84
N PRO A 86 28.09 48.53 11.79
CA PRO A 86 29.43 47.93 11.72
C PRO A 86 29.49 46.38 11.90
N ALA A 87 30.29 45.81 11.00
CA ALA A 87 31.40 44.86 11.16
C ALA A 87 31.25 43.59 12.01
N ALA A 88 31.52 42.49 11.31
CA ALA A 88 31.87 41.16 11.78
C ALA A 88 33.24 41.10 12.51
N PRO A 89 33.52 39.98 13.17
CA PRO A 89 34.85 39.40 12.95
C PRO A 89 34.78 37.95 12.40
N ALA A 90 35.80 37.68 11.57
CA ALA A 90 36.12 36.42 10.92
C ALA A 90 36.75 35.41 11.89
N GLY A 91 36.66 34.15 11.52
CA GLY A 91 37.63 33.13 11.91
C GLY A 91 37.07 31.71 12.04
N GLY A 92 37.53 30.80 11.17
CA GLY A 92 37.44 29.36 11.43
C GLY A 92 37.29 28.51 10.17
N ARG A 93 38.40 28.14 9.54
CA ARG A 93 38.50 27.15 8.48
C ARG A 93 38.18 25.74 9.01
N GLY A 94 37.37 24.97 8.30
CA GLY A 94 37.24 23.51 8.46
C GLY A 94 36.85 22.89 7.12
N VAL A 95 37.79 22.12 6.61
CA VAL A 95 37.74 21.37 5.34
C VAL A 95 36.83 20.17 5.47
N GLY A 96 36.00 19.84 4.46
CA GLY A 96 35.27 18.62 4.38
C GLY A 96 34.21 18.67 3.27
N GLY A 97 34.65 18.50 2.01
CA GLY A 97 33.72 18.39 0.89
C GLY A 97 32.98 17.06 0.91
N ALA A 98 31.70 17.09 1.13
CA ALA A 98 30.76 16.10 0.64
C ALA A 98 29.99 16.73 -0.51
N ARG A 99 30.03 16.09 -1.65
CA ARG A 99 29.27 16.49 -2.83
C ARG A 99 27.80 16.34 -2.49
N ASP A 100 27.10 17.46 -2.28
CA ASP A 100 25.66 17.53 -2.27
C ASP A 100 25.15 17.06 -3.64
N SER A 101 24.66 15.83 -3.67
CA SER A 101 23.80 15.37 -4.73
C SER A 101 22.50 16.16 -4.64
N ALA A 102 22.12 16.76 -5.74
CA ALA A 102 21.01 17.65 -5.97
C ALA A 102 19.80 17.38 -5.06
N ASP A 103 19.57 18.31 -4.17
CA ASP A 103 18.37 18.44 -3.34
C ASP A 103 17.14 18.62 -4.28
N PRO A 104 16.19 17.70 -4.33
CA PRO A 104 14.95 17.98 -5.02
C PRO A 104 14.21 19.07 -4.24
N ALA A 105 14.02 20.23 -4.87
CA ALA A 105 13.39 21.42 -4.32
C ALA A 105 12.01 21.16 -3.61
N GLY A 106 11.44 19.99 -3.79
CA GLY A 106 10.17 19.56 -3.18
C GLY A 106 10.20 19.34 -1.66
N GLY A 107 11.32 18.83 -1.09
CA GLY A 107 11.40 18.52 0.34
C GLY A 107 11.31 19.76 1.25
N ARG A 108 11.78 20.92 0.78
CA ARG A 108 11.72 22.17 1.56
C ARG A 108 10.34 22.81 1.56
N THR A 109 9.58 22.64 0.50
CA THR A 109 8.22 23.19 0.37
C THR A 109 7.22 22.45 1.24
N LEU A 110 7.24 21.12 1.24
CA LEU A 110 6.39 20.31 2.11
C LEU A 110 6.60 20.62 3.60
N GLY A 111 7.86 20.81 4.03
CA GLY A 111 8.20 21.12 5.41
C GLY A 111 7.47 22.36 5.95
N ARG A 112 7.26 23.38 5.12
CA ARG A 112 6.52 24.58 5.51
C ARG A 112 5.04 24.28 5.76
N GLY A 113 4.36 23.61 4.82
CA GLY A 113 2.95 23.25 4.97
C GLY A 113 2.68 22.38 6.19
N ILE A 114 3.55 21.41 6.44
CA ILE A 114 3.46 20.51 7.60
C ILE A 114 3.58 21.27 8.92
N VAL A 115 4.56 22.19 9.05
CA VAL A 115 4.84 22.91 10.29
C VAL A 115 3.81 24.01 10.54
N THR A 116 3.41 24.73 9.51
CA THR A 116 2.53 25.91 9.66
C THR A 116 1.05 25.60 9.49
N GLY A 117 0.68 24.43 8.95
CA GLY A 117 -0.68 24.10 8.53
C GLY A 117 -1.16 24.92 7.31
N LEU A 118 -0.28 25.71 6.71
CA LEU A 118 -0.57 26.54 5.54
C LEU A 118 0.06 25.91 4.29
N TRP A 119 -0.77 25.31 3.46
CA TRP A 119 -0.36 24.63 2.25
C TRP A 119 -0.42 25.56 1.05
N GLY A 120 0.73 25.90 0.48
CA GLY A 120 0.81 26.56 -0.81
C GLY A 120 0.47 25.62 -1.96
N ARG A 121 0.21 26.19 -3.14
CA ARG A 121 -0.18 25.41 -4.34
C ARG A 121 0.88 24.35 -4.71
N ILE A 122 2.16 24.71 -4.67
CA ILE A 122 3.26 23.80 -5.02
C ILE A 122 3.35 22.68 -4.01
N GLU A 123 3.24 23.00 -2.72
CA GLU A 123 3.29 22.02 -1.62
C GLU A 123 2.13 21.02 -1.71
N GLN A 124 0.92 21.48 -2.04
CA GLN A 124 -0.24 20.61 -2.25
C GLN A 124 -0.04 19.69 -3.46
N GLN A 125 0.53 20.20 -4.56
CA GLN A 125 0.82 19.41 -5.75
C GLN A 125 1.87 18.34 -5.49
N ASP A 126 2.97 18.67 -4.80
CA ASP A 126 4.01 17.71 -4.45
C ASP A 126 3.47 16.65 -3.48
N PHE A 127 2.74 17.05 -2.44
CA PHE A 127 2.11 16.11 -1.51
C PHE A 127 1.14 15.17 -2.22
N ARG A 128 0.27 15.69 -3.08
CA ARG A 128 -0.64 14.90 -3.91
C ARG A 128 0.11 13.91 -4.80
N SER A 129 1.20 14.36 -5.45
CA SER A 129 2.03 13.51 -6.30
C SER A 129 2.66 12.35 -5.51
N ARG A 130 3.16 12.62 -4.31
CA ARG A 130 3.73 11.58 -3.44
C ARG A 130 2.69 10.60 -2.89
N ILE A 131 1.49 11.08 -2.53
CA ILE A 131 0.36 10.20 -2.15
C ILE A 131 0.01 9.26 -3.30
N ARG A 132 -0.20 9.81 -4.50
CA ARG A 132 -0.49 9.02 -5.69
C ARG A 132 0.65 8.06 -6.02
N GLY A 133 1.90 8.54 -5.93
CA GLY A 133 3.10 7.71 -6.10
C GLY A 133 3.10 6.52 -5.15
N THR A 134 2.88 6.76 -3.86
CA THR A 134 2.86 5.73 -2.82
C THR A 134 1.81 4.65 -3.09
N LEU A 135 0.57 5.07 -3.33
CA LEU A 135 -0.56 4.13 -3.44
C LEU A 135 -0.60 3.42 -4.80
N LEU A 136 -0.32 4.13 -5.90
CA LEU A 136 -0.20 3.52 -7.22
C LEU A 136 1.05 2.64 -7.34
N GLY A 137 2.17 3.06 -6.74
CA GLY A 137 3.39 2.25 -6.68
C GLY A 137 3.18 0.94 -5.93
N ALA A 138 2.51 1.00 -4.77
CA ALA A 138 2.12 -0.18 -4.02
C ALA A 138 1.22 -1.12 -4.85
N ALA A 139 0.22 -0.58 -5.53
CA ALA A 139 -0.69 -1.35 -6.37
C ALA A 139 0.01 -1.98 -7.59
N LEU A 140 0.98 -1.28 -8.19
CA LEU A 140 1.83 -1.84 -9.25
C LEU A 140 2.68 -3.00 -8.75
N GLY A 141 3.29 -2.85 -7.57
CA GLY A 141 4.08 -3.91 -6.95
C GLY A 141 3.25 -5.14 -6.63
N ASP A 142 2.04 -4.95 -6.08
CA ASP A 142 1.05 -6.01 -5.84
C ASP A 142 0.69 -6.75 -7.15
N ALA A 143 0.32 -6.00 -8.19
CA ALA A 143 -0.07 -6.57 -9.49
C ALA A 143 1.07 -7.28 -10.22
N LEU A 144 2.33 -6.85 -10.01
CA LEU A 144 3.52 -7.51 -10.55
C LEU A 144 3.87 -8.78 -9.77
N GLY A 145 3.75 -8.77 -8.45
CA GLY A 145 4.04 -9.91 -7.60
C GLY A 145 2.98 -11.01 -7.62
N ALA A 146 1.71 -10.66 -7.89
CA ALA A 146 0.59 -11.59 -7.88
C ALA A 146 0.78 -12.84 -8.78
N PRO A 147 1.31 -12.74 -10.02
CA PRO A 147 1.57 -13.91 -10.86
C PRO A 147 2.64 -14.87 -10.31
N LEU A 148 3.48 -14.38 -9.39
CA LEU A 148 4.63 -15.09 -8.83
C LEU A 148 4.35 -15.69 -7.44
N ALA A 149 3.15 -15.47 -6.91
CA ALA A 149 2.80 -15.90 -5.56
C ALA A 149 3.01 -17.41 -5.36
N GLY A 150 3.82 -17.77 -4.37
CA GLY A 150 4.12 -19.16 -4.03
C GLY A 150 5.10 -19.89 -4.96
N LEU A 151 5.69 -19.20 -5.94
CA LEU A 151 6.72 -19.78 -6.81
C LEU A 151 8.10 -19.67 -6.15
N SER A 152 8.94 -20.69 -6.32
CA SER A 152 10.38 -20.59 -6.04
C SER A 152 11.07 -19.74 -7.09
N LEU A 153 12.27 -19.21 -6.79
CA LEU A 153 13.05 -18.45 -7.77
C LEU A 153 13.33 -19.25 -9.06
N ASP A 154 13.60 -20.56 -8.93
CA ASP A 154 13.81 -21.44 -10.10
C ASP A 154 12.53 -21.56 -10.94
N ALA A 155 11.37 -21.71 -10.31
CA ALA A 155 10.10 -21.74 -11.02
C ALA A 155 9.76 -20.40 -11.69
N VAL A 156 10.12 -19.27 -11.07
CA VAL A 156 10.01 -17.95 -11.69
C VAL A 156 10.88 -17.86 -12.95
N ARG A 157 12.14 -18.31 -12.87
CA ARG A 157 13.06 -18.31 -14.01
C ARG A 157 12.66 -19.29 -15.13
N GLU A 158 12.10 -20.43 -14.77
CA GLU A 158 11.53 -21.36 -15.73
C GLU A 158 10.35 -20.77 -16.49
N ALA A 159 9.45 -20.07 -15.80
CA ALA A 159 8.24 -19.50 -16.39
C ALA A 159 8.49 -18.22 -17.18
N HIS A 160 9.45 -17.37 -16.78
CA HIS A 160 9.63 -16.02 -17.28
C HIS A 160 11.02 -15.76 -17.88
N GLY A 161 11.93 -16.75 -17.89
CA GLY A 161 13.30 -16.62 -18.37
C GLY A 161 14.30 -16.25 -17.26
N PRO A 162 15.61 -16.18 -17.60
CA PRO A 162 16.69 -15.99 -16.61
C PRO A 162 16.57 -14.69 -15.80
N ASP A 163 16.00 -13.64 -16.41
CA ASP A 163 15.78 -12.34 -15.77
C ASP A 163 14.50 -12.28 -14.94
N GLY A 164 13.72 -13.38 -14.91
CA GLY A 164 12.41 -13.43 -14.25
C GLY A 164 11.38 -12.54 -14.94
N LEU A 165 10.39 -12.09 -14.19
CA LEU A 165 9.31 -11.23 -14.68
C LEU A 165 9.83 -9.81 -14.96
N THR A 166 9.71 -9.33 -16.20
CA THR A 166 10.21 -8.02 -16.63
C THR A 166 9.14 -6.93 -16.73
N GLY A 167 7.88 -7.29 -16.55
CA GLY A 167 6.73 -6.36 -16.59
C GLY A 167 5.42 -7.07 -16.27
N PRO A 168 4.26 -6.40 -16.38
CA PRO A 168 2.97 -6.97 -16.02
C PRO A 168 2.68 -8.30 -16.71
N ALA A 169 2.35 -9.33 -15.94
CA ALA A 169 1.91 -10.63 -16.42
C ALA A 169 0.45 -10.90 -16.08
N VAL A 170 -0.10 -11.99 -16.58
CA VAL A 170 -1.49 -12.37 -16.32
C VAL A 170 -1.60 -13.02 -14.94
N ALA A 171 -2.36 -12.38 -14.06
CA ALA A 171 -2.88 -12.97 -12.84
C ALA A 171 -4.40 -12.81 -12.80
N HIS A 172 -5.13 -13.78 -12.24
CA HIS A 172 -6.60 -13.71 -12.14
C HIS A 172 -7.30 -13.41 -13.48
N GLY A 173 -6.77 -13.92 -14.59
CA GLY A 173 -7.34 -13.83 -15.93
C GLY A 173 -7.02 -12.57 -16.72
N ARG A 174 -6.25 -11.59 -16.17
CA ARG A 174 -5.84 -10.37 -16.87
C ARG A 174 -4.54 -9.80 -16.32
N ARG A 175 -3.79 -9.05 -17.14
CA ARG A 175 -2.66 -8.25 -16.69
C ARG A 175 -3.10 -7.11 -15.78
N GLY A 176 -2.24 -6.73 -14.86
CA GLY A 176 -2.43 -5.57 -13.98
C GLY A 176 -3.54 -5.75 -12.94
N ARG A 177 -4.01 -6.98 -12.70
CA ARG A 177 -4.95 -7.27 -11.62
C ARG A 177 -4.26 -7.23 -10.27
N ILE A 178 -4.91 -6.53 -9.35
CA ILE A 178 -4.49 -6.40 -7.96
C ILE A 178 -5.00 -7.55 -7.11
N THR A 179 -4.41 -7.75 -5.93
CA THR A 179 -4.87 -8.70 -4.90
C THR A 179 -5.62 -8.01 -3.75
N ALA A 180 -5.93 -8.77 -2.72
CA ALA A 180 -6.49 -8.27 -1.47
C ALA A 180 -5.58 -7.23 -0.78
N ALA A 181 -4.27 -7.22 -1.04
CA ALA A 181 -3.34 -6.25 -0.48
C ALA A 181 -3.70 -4.82 -0.90
N THR A 182 -3.89 -4.58 -2.20
CA THR A 182 -4.32 -3.28 -2.71
C THR A 182 -5.75 -2.95 -2.29
N GLN A 183 -6.69 -3.93 -2.31
CA GLN A 183 -8.04 -3.70 -1.80
C GLN A 183 -8.02 -3.19 -0.36
N LEU A 184 -7.30 -3.85 0.54
CA LEU A 184 -7.17 -3.45 1.93
C LEU A 184 -6.50 -2.08 2.09
N THR A 185 -5.53 -1.75 1.23
CA THR A 185 -4.91 -0.42 1.20
C THR A 185 -5.95 0.66 0.92
N LEU A 186 -6.85 0.45 -0.06
CA LEU A 186 -7.95 1.39 -0.36
C LEU A 186 -8.88 1.58 0.85
N PHE A 187 -9.27 0.48 1.51
CA PHE A 187 -10.12 0.56 2.69
C PHE A 187 -9.39 1.17 3.92
N THR A 188 -8.06 1.05 4.00
CA THR A 188 -7.26 1.77 5.00
C THR A 188 -7.35 3.28 4.77
N VAL A 189 -7.21 3.74 3.52
CA VAL A 189 -7.32 5.16 3.16
C VAL A 189 -8.74 5.68 3.44
N ASP A 190 -9.78 4.95 3.04
CA ASP A 190 -11.19 5.31 3.35
C ASP A 190 -11.42 5.44 4.87
N GLY A 191 -10.89 4.49 5.65
CA GLY A 191 -10.97 4.53 7.11
C GLY A 191 -10.28 5.73 7.72
N LEU A 192 -9.12 6.13 7.22
CA LEU A 192 -8.37 7.29 7.67
C LEU A 192 -9.08 8.61 7.32
N ILE A 193 -9.62 8.75 6.10
CA ILE A 193 -10.44 9.91 5.73
C ILE A 193 -11.63 10.03 6.67
N ARG A 194 -12.37 8.95 6.90
CA ARG A 194 -13.54 8.95 7.82
C ARG A 194 -13.16 9.26 9.25
N ALA A 195 -12.00 8.79 9.73
CA ALA A 195 -11.50 9.14 11.05
C ALA A 195 -11.29 10.66 11.18
N HIS A 196 -10.76 11.31 10.16
CA HIS A 196 -10.56 12.76 10.14
C HIS A 196 -11.89 13.51 10.05
N VAL A 197 -12.82 13.05 9.20
CA VAL A 197 -14.19 13.61 9.11
C VAL A 197 -14.92 13.52 10.45
N ARG A 198 -14.73 12.44 11.22
CA ARG A 198 -15.33 12.26 12.55
C ARG A 198 -14.65 13.06 13.66
N ARG A 199 -13.40 13.49 13.46
CA ARG A 199 -12.68 14.29 14.43
C ARG A 199 -13.46 15.51 14.92
N ASP A 200 -14.20 16.16 14.02
CA ASP A 200 -15.01 17.35 14.32
C ASP A 200 -16.21 17.06 15.21
N THR A 201 -16.59 15.79 15.36
CA THR A 201 -17.70 15.38 16.25
C THR A 201 -17.25 15.08 17.69
N GLY A 202 -15.94 15.16 17.97
CA GLY A 202 -15.35 14.77 19.27
C GLY A 202 -15.23 13.24 19.47
N ALA A 203 -15.75 12.42 18.56
CA ALA A 203 -15.69 10.96 18.63
C ALA A 203 -14.51 10.42 17.78
N TRP A 204 -13.30 10.87 18.09
CA TRP A 204 -12.12 10.57 17.29
C TRP A 204 -11.32 9.38 17.84
N HIS A 205 -11.40 8.24 17.16
CA HIS A 205 -10.62 7.05 17.44
C HIS A 205 -10.25 6.33 16.13
N PRO A 206 -9.14 6.71 15.45
CA PRO A 206 -8.77 6.19 14.14
C PRO A 206 -8.76 4.66 14.04
N PRO A 207 -8.27 3.88 15.04
CA PRO A 207 -8.34 2.41 14.95
C PRO A 207 -9.75 1.86 14.76
N THR A 208 -10.76 2.49 15.38
CA THR A 208 -12.16 2.09 15.19
C THR A 208 -12.68 2.39 13.78
N ASP A 209 -12.34 3.54 13.22
CA ASP A 209 -12.81 3.92 11.88
C ASP A 209 -12.13 3.09 10.79
N VAL A 210 -10.84 2.78 10.96
CA VAL A 210 -10.12 1.83 10.11
C VAL A 210 -10.69 0.42 10.26
N HIS A 211 -11.03 -0.03 11.47
CA HIS A 211 -11.70 -1.31 11.70
C HIS A 211 -13.04 -1.40 10.95
N ARG A 212 -13.87 -0.37 11.02
CA ARG A 212 -15.12 -0.30 10.26
C ARG A 212 -14.89 -0.39 8.76
N ALA A 213 -13.83 0.25 8.25
CA ALA A 213 -13.45 0.14 6.85
C ALA A 213 -13.03 -1.29 6.50
N TYR A 214 -12.25 -1.96 7.33
CA TYR A 214 -11.86 -3.35 7.12
C TYR A 214 -13.05 -4.31 7.15
N ARG A 215 -14.05 -4.06 7.98
CA ARG A 215 -15.30 -4.84 7.96
C ARG A 215 -16.06 -4.66 6.64
N ARG A 216 -16.06 -3.45 6.07
CA ARG A 216 -16.60 -3.24 4.71
C ARG A 216 -15.82 -4.02 3.65
N TRP A 217 -14.48 -4.03 3.75
CA TRP A 217 -13.68 -4.90 2.90
C TRP A 217 -14.02 -6.38 3.09
N ALA A 218 -14.13 -6.86 4.33
CA ALA A 218 -14.47 -8.26 4.59
C ALA A 218 -15.82 -8.64 3.94
N ALA A 219 -16.80 -7.74 3.93
CA ALA A 219 -18.06 -7.94 3.22
C ALA A 219 -17.86 -8.16 1.71
N THR A 220 -16.92 -7.43 1.07
CA THR A 220 -16.62 -7.63 -0.37
C THR A 220 -16.03 -9.00 -0.67
N GLN A 221 -15.54 -9.74 0.32
CA GLN A 221 -14.96 -11.07 0.16
C GLN A 221 -16.01 -12.20 0.24
N HIS A 222 -17.23 -11.87 0.69
CA HIS A 222 -18.32 -12.82 0.88
C HIS A 222 -19.53 -12.50 0.00
N ASP A 223 -19.77 -11.24 -0.31
CA ASP A 223 -20.90 -10.78 -1.09
C ASP A 223 -20.58 -10.77 -2.59
N TRP A 224 -21.61 -10.88 -3.41
CA TRP A 224 -21.48 -10.90 -4.88
C TRP A 224 -21.37 -9.49 -5.49
N GLY A 225 -21.74 -8.46 -4.74
CA GLY A 225 -21.77 -7.09 -5.19
C GLY A 225 -22.25 -6.13 -4.10
N PRO A 226 -22.30 -4.83 -4.40
CA PRO A 226 -22.83 -3.83 -3.49
C PRO A 226 -24.27 -4.11 -3.06
N ASP A 227 -24.58 -3.93 -1.78
CA ASP A 227 -25.92 -4.04 -1.23
C ASP A 227 -26.41 -2.67 -0.78
N GLU A 228 -27.40 -2.12 -1.50
CA GLU A 228 -27.99 -0.80 -1.21
C GLU A 228 -28.69 -0.73 0.18
N ARG A 229 -29.05 -1.87 0.76
CA ARG A 229 -29.67 -1.95 2.09
C ARG A 229 -28.67 -1.67 3.21
N ARG A 230 -27.37 -1.68 2.94
CA ARG A 230 -26.33 -1.36 3.92
C ARG A 230 -26.10 0.14 3.97
N ALA A 231 -26.66 0.80 4.99
CA ALA A 231 -26.67 2.25 5.13
C ALA A 231 -25.27 2.91 5.30
N ASP A 232 -24.23 2.13 5.68
CA ASP A 232 -22.88 2.63 6.03
C ASP A 232 -21.82 2.32 4.97
N ASN A 233 -22.19 2.03 3.75
CA ASN A 233 -21.19 1.53 2.79
C ASN A 233 -20.23 2.61 2.27
N GLY A 234 -20.70 3.85 2.07
CA GLY A 234 -19.93 4.88 1.36
C GLY A 234 -19.63 4.49 -0.09
N TRP A 235 -18.99 5.39 -0.82
CA TRP A 235 -18.76 5.23 -2.25
C TRP A 235 -17.79 4.11 -2.63
N LEU A 236 -16.79 3.82 -1.78
CA LEU A 236 -15.79 2.79 -2.07
C LEU A 236 -16.42 1.39 -2.07
N ALA A 237 -17.33 1.11 -1.12
CA ALA A 237 -18.04 -0.15 -1.07
C ALA A 237 -19.07 -0.33 -2.21
N GLN A 238 -19.35 0.70 -2.99
CA GLN A 238 -20.19 0.64 -4.19
C GLN A 238 -19.41 0.28 -5.46
N GLN A 239 -18.08 0.16 -5.37
CA GLN A 239 -17.24 -0.22 -6.50
C GLN A 239 -17.35 -1.73 -6.74
N GLU A 240 -18.10 -2.17 -7.75
CA GLU A 240 -18.36 -3.59 -8.06
C GLU A 240 -17.07 -4.42 -8.21
N TRP A 241 -16.03 -3.84 -8.82
CA TRP A 241 -14.77 -4.53 -9.06
C TRP A 241 -14.01 -4.92 -7.77
N LEU A 242 -14.34 -4.33 -6.62
CA LEU A 242 -13.78 -4.70 -5.31
C LEU A 242 -14.39 -5.99 -4.73
N TYR A 243 -15.49 -6.49 -5.29
CA TYR A 243 -16.14 -7.74 -4.86
C TYR A 243 -15.50 -8.97 -5.50
N ALA A 244 -14.22 -8.87 -5.84
CA ALA A 244 -13.42 -9.97 -6.35
C ALA A 244 -12.51 -10.51 -5.23
N ARG A 245 -12.69 -11.79 -4.91
CA ARG A 245 -11.83 -12.48 -3.93
C ARG A 245 -10.55 -12.94 -4.63
N ARG A 246 -9.41 -12.32 -4.27
CA ARG A 246 -8.12 -12.59 -4.88
C ARG A 246 -7.04 -12.66 -3.81
N ASP A 247 -6.62 -13.87 -3.51
CA ASP A 247 -5.57 -14.21 -2.57
C ASP A 247 -5.65 -13.49 -1.21
N PRO A 248 -6.87 -13.40 -0.60
CA PRO A 248 -6.98 -12.78 0.71
C PRO A 248 -6.27 -13.67 1.74
N ASP A 249 -5.37 -13.06 2.51
CA ASP A 249 -4.71 -13.73 3.62
C ASP A 249 -5.75 -14.23 4.65
N ARG A 250 -5.54 -15.45 5.17
CA ARG A 250 -6.47 -16.07 6.11
C ARG A 250 -6.63 -15.26 7.40
N ALA A 251 -5.53 -14.71 7.92
CA ALA A 251 -5.60 -13.89 9.13
C ALA A 251 -6.37 -12.58 8.89
N CYS A 252 -6.31 -12.02 7.67
CA CYS A 252 -7.15 -10.89 7.28
C CYS A 252 -8.63 -11.26 7.26
N LEU A 253 -9.00 -12.39 6.62
CA LEU A 253 -10.40 -12.83 6.58
C LEU A 253 -10.99 -13.09 7.96
N THR A 254 -10.25 -13.76 8.84
CA THR A 254 -10.73 -14.12 10.18
C THR A 254 -10.68 -12.95 11.16
N GLY A 255 -9.68 -12.07 11.08
CA GLY A 255 -9.51 -10.96 12.02
C GLY A 255 -10.32 -9.73 11.67
N LEU A 256 -10.38 -9.36 10.38
CA LEU A 256 -11.02 -8.10 9.95
C LEU A 256 -12.54 -8.22 9.74
N GLY A 257 -13.05 -9.45 9.64
CA GLY A 257 -14.49 -9.70 9.59
C GLY A 257 -15.18 -9.74 10.96
N ASP A 258 -14.41 -9.75 12.05
CA ASP A 258 -14.91 -9.80 13.41
C ASP A 258 -15.46 -8.43 13.85
N ASP A 259 -16.56 -8.43 14.60
CA ASP A 259 -17.19 -7.22 15.13
C ASP A 259 -16.39 -6.57 16.25
N VAL A 260 -15.58 -7.35 16.95
CA VAL A 260 -14.79 -6.90 18.10
C VAL A 260 -13.46 -6.32 17.64
N LEU A 261 -13.24 -5.03 17.93
CA LEU A 261 -11.97 -4.37 17.69
C LEU A 261 -10.85 -5.05 18.49
N ALA A 262 -9.80 -5.50 17.78
CA ALA A 262 -8.60 -6.01 18.43
C ALA A 262 -7.73 -4.88 18.98
N THR A 263 -7.02 -5.19 20.07
CA THR A 263 -6.00 -4.32 20.68
C THR A 263 -4.66 -5.04 20.70
N LEU A 264 -3.58 -4.34 21.07
CA LEU A 264 -2.27 -4.97 21.24
C LEU A 264 -2.24 -5.98 22.39
N ASP A 265 -3.07 -5.79 23.41
CA ASP A 265 -3.19 -6.72 24.54
C ASP A 265 -4.04 -7.95 24.17
N GLN A 266 -4.95 -7.78 23.23
CA GLN A 266 -5.85 -8.83 22.74
C GLN A 266 -5.87 -8.82 21.19
N PRO A 267 -4.76 -9.18 20.54
CA PRO A 267 -4.66 -9.15 19.09
C PRO A 267 -5.38 -10.33 18.45
N LYS A 268 -5.86 -10.14 17.22
CA LYS A 268 -6.36 -11.25 16.40
C LYS A 268 -5.19 -12.10 15.88
N ASN A 269 -5.40 -13.40 15.77
CA ASN A 269 -4.44 -14.33 15.21
C ASN A 269 -3.00 -14.14 15.77
N PRO A 270 -2.74 -14.42 17.07
CA PRO A 270 -1.46 -14.10 17.70
C PRO A 270 -0.22 -14.76 17.06
N ALA A 271 -0.40 -15.85 16.33
CA ALA A 271 0.67 -16.54 15.61
C ALA A 271 0.87 -16.07 14.17
N ALA A 272 0.01 -15.18 13.66
CA ALA A 272 0.09 -14.72 12.27
C ALA A 272 1.28 -13.75 12.09
N ARG A 273 2.25 -14.16 11.27
CA ARG A 273 3.53 -13.46 11.00
C ARG A 273 3.60 -12.90 9.57
N GLY A 274 2.61 -13.20 8.73
CA GLY A 274 2.59 -12.85 7.31
C GLY A 274 2.62 -11.35 7.05
N ALA A 275 2.96 -10.99 5.82
CA ALA A 275 3.19 -9.60 5.40
C ALA A 275 1.91 -8.82 5.05
N ALA A 276 0.72 -9.45 5.04
CA ALA A 276 -0.51 -8.79 4.60
C ALA A 276 -0.91 -7.56 5.44
N ALA A 277 -0.52 -7.52 6.73
CA ALA A 277 -0.70 -6.32 7.54
C ALA A 277 0.24 -5.18 7.11
N ALA A 278 1.50 -5.49 6.79
CA ALA A 278 2.46 -4.52 6.29
C ALA A 278 2.06 -4.00 4.90
N ALA A 279 1.59 -4.88 4.00
CA ALA A 279 1.19 -4.53 2.63
C ALA A 279 0.10 -3.44 2.56
N ARG A 280 -0.77 -3.33 3.57
CA ARG A 280 -1.82 -2.30 3.64
C ARG A 280 -1.47 -1.09 4.50
N SER A 281 -0.23 -0.99 5.03
CA SER A 281 0.10 -0.02 6.09
C SER A 281 0.74 1.27 5.59
N ALA A 282 1.15 1.37 4.33
CA ALA A 282 1.71 2.59 3.76
C ALA A 282 0.84 3.85 3.98
N PRO A 283 -0.51 3.79 3.93
CA PRO A 283 -1.36 4.96 4.16
C PRO A 283 -1.18 5.65 5.51
N PHE A 284 -0.80 4.92 6.57
CA PHE A 284 -0.53 5.53 7.87
C PHE A 284 0.66 6.49 7.81
N GLY A 285 1.65 6.21 6.96
CA GLY A 285 2.80 7.09 6.73
C GLY A 285 2.45 8.41 6.03
N LEU A 286 1.29 8.50 5.40
CA LEU A 286 0.82 9.71 4.72
C LEU A 286 0.23 10.76 5.69
N LEU A 287 0.13 10.45 7.00
CA LEU A 287 -0.34 11.35 8.05
C LEU A 287 0.76 12.33 8.47
N VAL A 288 1.16 13.20 7.55
CA VAL A 288 2.36 14.05 7.66
C VAL A 288 2.38 15.03 8.85
N GLY A 289 1.21 15.40 9.36
CA GLY A 289 1.07 16.27 10.54
C GLY A 289 1.23 15.54 11.88
N TRP A 290 1.46 14.23 11.86
CA TRP A 290 1.58 13.43 13.08
C TRP A 290 3.05 13.23 13.46
N GLU A 291 3.29 13.00 14.77
CA GLU A 291 4.58 12.56 15.25
C GLU A 291 4.87 11.12 14.79
N PRO A 292 6.11 10.78 14.37
CA PRO A 292 6.46 9.44 13.88
C PRO A 292 6.11 8.30 14.86
N ALA A 293 6.22 8.55 16.17
CA ALA A 293 5.85 7.57 17.19
C ALA A 293 4.34 7.28 17.21
N LEU A 294 3.49 8.27 16.91
CA LEU A 294 2.04 8.08 16.80
C LEU A 294 1.67 7.37 15.49
N VAL A 295 2.39 7.62 14.40
CA VAL A 295 2.25 6.88 13.14
C VAL A 295 2.58 5.40 13.34
N LEU A 296 3.70 5.11 14.02
CA LEU A 296 4.08 3.75 14.43
C LEU A 296 2.96 3.09 15.23
N GLN A 297 2.48 3.77 16.29
CA GLN A 297 1.48 3.24 17.20
C GLN A 297 0.17 2.90 16.45
N LEU A 298 -0.36 3.84 15.66
CA LEU A 298 -1.61 3.64 14.91
C LEU A 298 -1.47 2.47 13.91
N SER A 299 -0.36 2.39 13.18
CA SER A 299 -0.14 1.32 12.22
C SER A 299 -0.06 -0.04 12.91
N VAL A 300 0.65 -0.13 14.04
CA VAL A 300 0.79 -1.36 14.84
C VAL A 300 -0.57 -1.81 15.40
N GLU A 301 -1.39 -0.89 15.95
CA GLU A 301 -2.73 -1.19 16.44
C GLU A 301 -3.67 -1.68 15.33
N CYS A 302 -3.62 -1.05 14.14
CA CYS A 302 -4.44 -1.47 13.01
C CYS A 302 -3.95 -2.80 12.41
N ALA A 303 -2.65 -3.11 12.49
CA ALA A 303 -2.10 -4.39 12.07
C ALA A 303 -2.52 -5.53 13.00
N ALA A 304 -2.57 -5.29 14.32
CA ALA A 304 -2.99 -6.26 15.34
C ALA A 304 -4.45 -6.72 15.18
N GLN A 305 -5.26 -5.99 14.41
CA GLN A 305 -6.63 -6.37 14.06
C GLN A 305 -6.70 -7.63 13.17
N SER A 306 -5.59 -8.06 12.60
CA SER A 306 -5.50 -9.30 11.82
C SER A 306 -4.28 -10.14 12.16
N HIS A 307 -3.13 -9.52 12.44
CA HIS A 307 -1.85 -10.16 12.62
C HIS A 307 -1.26 -9.80 13.99
N GLY A 308 -1.45 -10.67 14.97
CA GLY A 308 -1.07 -10.39 16.34
C GLY A 308 0.40 -10.66 16.67
N HIS A 309 1.16 -11.34 15.79
CA HIS A 309 2.58 -11.59 16.06
C HIS A 309 3.42 -10.30 15.96
N PRO A 310 4.34 -10.02 16.90
CA PRO A 310 5.18 -8.81 16.89
C PRO A 310 5.89 -8.55 15.56
N THR A 311 6.46 -9.59 14.93
CA THR A 311 7.11 -9.46 13.62
C THR A 311 6.18 -8.83 12.58
N ALA A 312 4.91 -9.24 12.52
CA ALA A 312 3.96 -8.73 11.52
C ALA A 312 3.53 -7.29 11.80
N HIS A 313 3.06 -7.01 13.02
CA HIS A 313 2.55 -5.68 13.31
C HIS A 313 3.66 -4.63 13.44
N LEU A 314 4.87 -5.00 13.88
CA LEU A 314 6.01 -4.07 13.89
C LEU A 314 6.57 -3.82 12.48
N SER A 315 6.54 -4.81 11.56
CA SER A 315 6.88 -4.56 10.16
C SER A 315 5.90 -3.60 9.49
N ALA A 316 4.60 -3.69 9.82
CA ALA A 316 3.58 -2.75 9.37
C ALA A 316 3.86 -1.32 9.87
N GLY A 317 4.17 -1.19 11.17
CA GLY A 317 4.57 0.07 11.78
C GLY A 317 5.87 0.64 11.19
N ALA A 318 6.85 -0.22 10.93
CA ALA A 318 8.13 0.18 10.32
C ALA A 318 7.92 0.74 8.91
N LEU A 319 7.15 0.06 8.04
CA LEU A 319 6.82 0.59 6.72
C LEU A 319 6.17 1.97 6.82
N ALA A 320 5.16 2.12 7.70
CA ALA A 320 4.46 3.38 7.86
C ALA A 320 5.41 4.52 8.28
N VAL A 321 6.34 4.28 9.21
CA VAL A 321 7.32 5.29 9.64
C VAL A 321 8.32 5.62 8.54
N ILE A 322 8.79 4.63 7.77
CA ILE A 322 9.68 4.89 6.63
C ILE A 322 8.97 5.75 5.60
N VAL A 323 7.75 5.39 5.17
CA VAL A 323 6.93 6.20 4.26
C VAL A 323 6.73 7.62 4.81
N HIS A 324 6.44 7.74 6.11
CA HIS A 324 6.27 9.05 6.77
C HIS A 324 7.51 9.94 6.64
N GLY A 325 8.71 9.38 6.84
CA GLY A 325 9.96 10.09 6.64
C GLY A 325 10.14 10.55 5.19
N LEU A 326 9.92 9.63 4.23
CA LEU A 326 10.04 9.91 2.79
C LEU A 326 9.11 11.04 2.33
N ILE A 327 7.84 11.00 2.74
CA ILE A 327 6.87 12.06 2.42
C ILE A 327 7.30 13.41 3.00
N ARG A 328 7.98 13.43 4.13
CA ARG A 328 8.51 14.65 4.77
C ARG A 328 9.83 15.13 4.17
N GLY A 329 10.41 14.38 3.21
CA GLY A 329 11.64 14.75 2.51
C GLY A 329 12.91 14.13 3.08
N ASP A 330 12.82 13.16 4.00
CA ASP A 330 13.98 12.39 4.43
C ASP A 330 14.50 11.52 3.27
N SER A 331 15.80 11.25 3.26
CA SER A 331 16.33 10.18 2.44
C SER A 331 15.84 8.81 2.96
N LEU A 332 15.83 7.79 2.09
CA LEU A 332 15.42 6.44 2.51
C LEU A 332 16.28 5.91 3.65
N ASP A 333 17.60 6.11 3.58
CA ASP A 333 18.52 5.75 4.66
C ASP A 333 18.15 6.42 5.99
N ALA A 334 17.95 7.74 6.00
CA ALA A 334 17.59 8.51 7.20
C ALA A 334 16.24 8.05 7.78
N ALA A 335 15.25 7.73 6.90
CA ALA A 335 13.94 7.23 7.32
C ALA A 335 14.05 5.83 7.97
N VAL A 336 14.89 4.94 7.41
CA VAL A 336 15.16 3.61 8.00
C VAL A 336 15.86 3.74 9.34
N GLN A 337 16.90 4.59 9.46
CA GLN A 337 17.63 4.80 10.71
C GLN A 337 16.71 5.34 11.82
N ARG A 338 15.86 6.31 11.49
CA ARG A 338 14.84 6.80 12.43
C ARG A 338 13.88 5.69 12.88
N THR A 339 13.46 4.83 11.94
CA THR A 339 12.58 3.70 12.23
C THR A 339 13.23 2.70 13.16
N LEU A 340 14.51 2.36 12.95
CA LEU A 340 15.28 1.51 13.85
C LEU A 340 15.31 2.06 15.28
N GLY A 341 15.52 3.38 15.43
CA GLY A 341 15.47 4.05 16.74
C GLY A 341 14.12 3.90 17.45
N LEU A 342 13.00 4.03 16.71
CA LEU A 342 11.67 3.87 17.29
C LEU A 342 11.31 2.43 17.60
N LEU A 343 11.75 1.47 16.77
CA LEU A 343 11.55 0.04 17.01
C LEU A 343 12.26 -0.45 18.27
N GLY A 344 13.46 0.04 18.55
CA GLY A 344 14.27 -0.38 19.69
C GLY A 344 13.57 -0.25 21.06
N ALA A 345 12.55 0.61 21.16
CA ALA A 345 11.72 0.77 22.35
C ALA A 345 10.54 -0.22 22.43
N ARG A 346 10.34 -1.09 21.42
CA ARG A 346 9.17 -1.97 21.31
C ARG A 346 9.53 -3.42 21.66
N PRO A 347 8.73 -4.11 22.50
CA PRO A 347 8.93 -5.53 22.75
C PRO A 347 8.86 -6.36 21.46
N GLY A 348 9.76 -7.33 21.30
CA GLY A 348 9.76 -8.23 20.14
C GLY A 348 10.21 -7.62 18.83
N HIS A 349 10.92 -6.48 18.86
CA HIS A 349 11.36 -5.76 17.67
C HIS A 349 12.51 -6.42 16.89
N GLN A 350 13.29 -7.32 17.56
CA GLN A 350 14.55 -7.87 17.02
C GLN A 350 14.40 -8.43 15.60
N PRO A 351 13.42 -9.29 15.26
CA PRO A 351 13.33 -9.83 13.91
C PRO A 351 13.21 -8.75 12.83
N VAL A 352 12.46 -7.67 13.13
CA VAL A 352 12.26 -6.55 12.20
C VAL A 352 13.51 -5.66 12.14
N THR A 353 14.12 -5.39 13.28
CA THR A 353 15.37 -4.62 13.36
C THR A 353 16.50 -5.32 12.61
N ASP A 354 16.69 -6.63 12.85
CA ASP A 354 17.72 -7.42 12.18
C ASP A 354 17.49 -7.51 10.67
N ALA A 355 16.22 -7.61 10.25
CA ALA A 355 15.85 -7.63 8.84
C ALA A 355 16.20 -6.30 8.13
N LEU A 356 15.87 -5.16 8.75
CA LEU A 356 16.24 -3.85 8.23
C LEU A 356 17.76 -3.64 8.20
N GLN A 357 18.47 -4.07 9.23
CA GLN A 357 19.94 -4.00 9.30
C GLN A 357 20.60 -4.87 8.23
N ARG A 358 20.07 -6.09 7.97
CA ARG A 358 20.53 -6.95 6.87
C ARG A 358 20.31 -6.27 5.52
N ALA A 359 19.16 -5.66 5.29
CA ALA A 359 18.88 -4.92 4.06
C ALA A 359 19.86 -3.77 3.82
N MET A 360 20.13 -2.96 4.86
CA MET A 360 21.11 -1.87 4.79
C MET A 360 22.53 -2.38 4.54
N SER A 361 22.92 -3.47 5.20
CA SER A 361 24.25 -4.07 5.05
C SER A 361 24.45 -4.66 3.66
N ALA A 362 23.42 -5.29 3.08
CA ALA A 362 23.45 -5.89 1.76
C ALA A 362 23.80 -4.88 0.66
N VAL A 363 23.42 -3.60 0.81
CA VAL A 363 23.74 -2.53 -0.13
C VAL A 363 25.27 -2.34 -0.31
N THR A 364 26.05 -2.61 0.73
CA THR A 364 27.50 -2.40 0.74
C THR A 364 28.32 -3.67 0.58
N GLN A 365 27.68 -4.85 0.64
CA GLN A 365 28.39 -6.15 0.65
C GLN A 365 28.68 -6.72 -0.75
N GLY A 366 28.03 -6.21 -1.78
CA GLY A 366 28.21 -6.71 -3.15
C GLY A 366 27.47 -5.86 -4.19
N PRO A 367 27.58 -6.23 -5.46
CA PRO A 367 26.80 -5.58 -6.51
C PRO A 367 25.30 -5.85 -6.28
N PRO A 368 24.44 -4.85 -6.54
CA PRO A 368 23.01 -5.03 -6.48
C PRO A 368 22.55 -6.17 -7.40
N GLY A 369 21.72 -7.08 -6.87
CA GLY A 369 21.28 -8.19 -7.72
C GLY A 369 20.34 -9.17 -7.06
N PRO A 370 19.86 -10.16 -7.85
CA PRO A 370 18.87 -11.14 -7.45
C PRO A 370 19.32 -12.04 -6.29
N ASP A 371 20.62 -12.31 -6.15
CA ASP A 371 21.12 -13.20 -5.11
C ASP A 371 20.97 -12.59 -3.70
N ALA A 372 21.20 -11.28 -3.58
CA ALA A 372 20.95 -10.55 -2.34
C ALA A 372 19.46 -10.51 -2.00
N VAL A 373 18.61 -10.32 -3.01
CA VAL A 373 17.15 -10.33 -2.85
C VAL A 373 16.66 -11.69 -2.38
N GLU A 374 17.13 -12.78 -3.02
CA GLU A 374 16.77 -14.15 -2.61
C GLU A 374 17.22 -14.46 -1.19
N ALA A 375 18.45 -14.09 -0.80
CA ALA A 375 18.94 -14.28 0.56
C ALA A 375 18.07 -13.52 1.58
N LEU A 376 17.73 -12.27 1.31
CA LEU A 376 16.88 -11.45 2.19
C LEU A 376 15.46 -12.02 2.29
N SER A 377 14.90 -12.51 1.17
CA SER A 377 13.56 -13.11 1.14
C SER A 377 13.43 -14.37 1.97
N LEU A 378 14.55 -15.08 2.17
CA LEU A 378 14.66 -16.28 3.01
C LEU A 378 15.16 -15.97 4.43
N GLY A 379 15.34 -14.70 4.79
CA GLY A 379 15.85 -14.29 6.10
C GLY A 379 17.34 -14.57 6.32
N LYS A 380 18.11 -14.82 5.25
CA LYS A 380 19.55 -15.08 5.27
C LYS A 380 20.34 -13.78 5.10
N ALA A 381 21.63 -13.80 5.49
CA ALA A 381 22.55 -12.73 5.13
C ALA A 381 22.84 -12.79 3.62
N ALA A 382 23.01 -11.61 2.97
CA ALA A 382 23.45 -11.57 1.58
C ALA A 382 24.84 -12.22 1.44
N PRO A 383 25.12 -12.96 0.35
CA PRO A 383 26.42 -13.59 0.15
C PRO A 383 27.52 -12.52 0.05
N ALA A 384 28.52 -12.60 0.95
CA ALA A 384 29.67 -11.71 0.87
C ALA A 384 30.57 -12.11 -0.30
N THR A 385 30.98 -11.15 -1.12
CA THR A 385 31.78 -11.34 -2.36
C THR A 385 33.19 -11.94 -2.08
N THR A 386 33.59 -12.08 -0.81
CA THR A 386 34.94 -12.55 -0.40
C THR A 386 34.94 -13.69 0.59
N ALA A 387 33.79 -14.32 0.89
CA ALA A 387 33.75 -15.43 1.83
C ALA A 387 34.25 -16.72 1.17
N THR A 388 35.39 -17.23 1.64
CA THR A 388 35.79 -18.62 1.41
C THR A 388 34.68 -19.54 1.94
N PRO A 389 34.27 -20.60 1.20
CA PRO A 389 33.21 -21.48 1.66
C PRO A 389 33.61 -22.11 3.00
N THR A 390 33.06 -21.68 4.07
CA THR A 390 33.07 -22.36 5.34
C THR A 390 32.07 -23.51 5.27
N ALA A 391 32.39 -24.61 5.95
CA ALA A 391 31.69 -25.89 5.96
C ALA A 391 30.16 -25.73 5.98
N PRO A 392 29.40 -26.66 5.37
CA PRO A 392 27.93 -26.57 5.33
C PRO A 392 27.38 -26.53 6.74
N ASP A 393 26.81 -25.38 7.09
CA ASP A 393 26.00 -25.27 8.31
C ASP A 393 24.83 -26.25 8.23
N ALA A 394 24.38 -26.71 9.39
CA ALA A 394 23.26 -27.63 9.51
C ALA A 394 22.06 -27.15 8.64
N PRO A 395 21.31 -28.07 8.02
CA PRO A 395 20.21 -27.68 7.15
C PRO A 395 19.25 -26.77 7.91
N ASP A 396 19.25 -25.49 7.52
CA ASP A 396 18.28 -24.51 8.01
C ASP A 396 16.88 -25.08 7.74
N ALA A 397 16.08 -25.21 8.78
CA ALA A 397 14.66 -25.46 8.60
C ALA A 397 14.12 -24.38 7.67
N PRO A 398 13.27 -24.71 6.66
CA PRO A 398 12.73 -23.73 5.74
C PRO A 398 12.01 -22.65 6.55
N THR A 399 12.59 -21.45 6.60
CA THR A 399 11.98 -20.32 7.27
C THR A 399 10.76 -19.91 6.47
N THR A 400 9.59 -20.07 7.06
CA THR A 400 8.35 -19.57 6.44
C THR A 400 8.50 -18.07 6.22
N PRO A 401 8.29 -17.54 5.00
CA PRO A 401 8.36 -16.12 4.73
C PRO A 401 7.50 -15.33 5.71
N ASP A 402 8.04 -14.29 6.33
CA ASP A 402 7.31 -13.43 7.24
C ASP A 402 7.40 -11.94 6.82
N ALA A 403 6.66 -11.10 7.53
CA ALA A 403 6.57 -9.68 7.20
C ALA A 403 7.93 -8.96 7.21
N SER A 404 8.87 -9.38 8.07
CA SER A 404 10.19 -8.75 8.17
C SER A 404 11.06 -9.04 6.95
N HIS A 405 10.92 -10.21 6.34
CA HIS A 405 11.63 -10.58 5.12
C HIS A 405 11.14 -9.74 3.93
N ALA A 406 9.81 -9.63 3.74
CA ALA A 406 9.24 -8.78 2.70
C ALA A 406 9.65 -7.31 2.85
N LEU A 407 9.71 -6.81 4.10
CA LEU A 407 10.18 -5.46 4.40
C LEU A 407 11.67 -5.28 4.06
N ALA A 408 12.52 -6.26 4.40
CA ALA A 408 13.95 -6.22 4.09
C ALA A 408 14.20 -6.18 2.58
N VAL A 409 13.52 -7.05 1.82
CA VAL A 409 13.56 -7.04 0.34
C VAL A 409 13.13 -5.68 -0.21
N ALA A 410 12.01 -5.15 0.27
CA ALA A 410 11.47 -3.87 -0.20
C ALA A 410 12.44 -2.70 0.04
N VAL A 411 13.02 -2.62 1.25
CA VAL A 411 13.98 -1.56 1.61
C VAL A 411 15.26 -1.70 0.79
N TYR A 412 15.81 -2.91 0.67
CA TYR A 412 17.00 -3.17 -0.13
C TYR A 412 16.78 -2.78 -1.59
N CYS A 413 15.70 -3.27 -2.22
CA CYS A 413 15.39 -2.97 -3.61
C CYS A 413 15.16 -1.48 -3.84
N ALA A 414 14.52 -0.78 -2.90
CA ALA A 414 14.33 0.67 -3.00
C ALA A 414 15.64 1.46 -2.85
N LEU A 415 16.62 0.96 -2.07
CA LEU A 415 17.94 1.59 -1.91
C LEU A 415 18.84 1.43 -3.14
N VAL A 416 18.72 0.30 -3.86
CA VAL A 416 19.59 -0.01 -5.01
C VAL A 416 18.92 0.25 -6.35
N ALA A 417 17.66 0.70 -6.36
CA ALA A 417 16.89 0.95 -7.58
C ALA A 417 17.51 2.06 -8.43
N GLU A 418 17.72 1.79 -9.71
CA GLU A 418 18.08 2.81 -10.70
C GLU A 418 16.87 3.67 -11.08
N ASP A 419 15.71 3.03 -11.17
CA ASP A 419 14.39 3.62 -11.38
C ASP A 419 13.30 2.77 -10.72
N VAL A 420 12.06 3.23 -10.75
CA VAL A 420 10.93 2.52 -10.14
C VAL A 420 10.68 1.15 -10.78
N ALA A 421 10.84 1.04 -12.10
CA ALA A 421 10.63 -0.22 -12.80
C ALA A 421 11.71 -1.25 -12.44
N HIS A 422 12.97 -0.82 -12.32
CA HIS A 422 14.07 -1.67 -11.86
C HIS A 422 13.83 -2.17 -10.43
N GLY A 423 13.53 -1.25 -9.49
CA GLY A 423 13.29 -1.63 -8.10
C GLY A 423 12.13 -2.60 -7.94
N LEU A 424 11.03 -2.39 -8.67
CA LEU A 424 9.88 -3.30 -8.65
C LEU A 424 10.21 -4.68 -9.22
N ARG A 425 10.96 -4.76 -10.34
CA ARG A 425 11.40 -6.04 -10.91
C ARG A 425 12.27 -6.81 -9.92
N LEU A 426 13.23 -6.14 -9.29
CA LEU A 426 14.04 -6.77 -8.25
C LEU A 426 13.19 -7.30 -7.10
N ALA A 427 12.22 -6.50 -6.64
CA ALA A 427 11.43 -6.81 -5.46
C ALA A 427 10.41 -7.95 -5.66
N VAL A 428 10.09 -8.36 -6.89
CA VAL A 428 9.12 -9.44 -7.13
C VAL A 428 9.77 -10.77 -7.56
N ASN A 429 11.01 -10.76 -8.06
CA ASN A 429 11.69 -11.93 -8.63
C ASN A 429 12.50 -12.69 -7.56
N HIS A 430 11.82 -13.38 -6.64
CA HIS A 430 12.45 -14.19 -5.59
C HIS A 430 11.48 -15.27 -5.08
N GLY A 431 11.99 -16.20 -4.28
CA GLY A 431 11.22 -17.34 -3.74
C GLY A 431 10.40 -17.04 -2.50
N GLY A 432 10.36 -15.79 -2.01
CA GLY A 432 9.57 -15.39 -0.85
C GLY A 432 8.17 -14.87 -1.21
N ASP A 433 7.64 -13.91 -0.44
CA ASP A 433 6.35 -13.26 -0.70
C ASP A 433 6.51 -12.12 -1.70
N SER A 434 6.52 -12.46 -2.99
CA SER A 434 6.74 -11.54 -4.11
C SER A 434 5.69 -10.42 -4.17
N ALA A 435 4.43 -10.73 -3.89
CA ALA A 435 3.35 -9.74 -3.92
C ALA A 435 3.52 -8.71 -2.79
N ALA A 436 3.80 -9.16 -1.57
CA ALA A 436 4.04 -8.26 -0.46
C ALA A 436 5.32 -7.43 -0.66
N ALA A 437 6.45 -8.05 -1.01
CA ALA A 437 7.70 -7.33 -1.24
C ALA A 437 7.57 -6.28 -2.36
N GLY A 438 6.89 -6.63 -3.46
CA GLY A 438 6.56 -5.70 -4.53
C GLY A 438 5.68 -4.53 -4.05
N THR A 439 4.63 -4.82 -3.27
CA THR A 439 3.74 -3.81 -2.69
C THR A 439 4.50 -2.82 -1.81
N LEU A 440 5.32 -3.33 -0.89
CA LEU A 440 6.10 -2.51 0.02
C LEU A 440 7.15 -1.66 -0.73
N CYS A 441 7.88 -2.27 -1.67
CA CYS A 441 8.88 -1.58 -2.49
C CYS A 441 8.24 -0.47 -3.34
N GLY A 442 7.12 -0.77 -3.99
CA GLY A 442 6.36 0.20 -4.77
C GLY A 442 5.87 1.38 -3.95
N ALA A 443 5.42 1.13 -2.71
CA ALA A 443 5.05 2.19 -1.77
C ALA A 443 6.25 3.11 -1.44
N LEU A 444 7.42 2.53 -1.14
CA LEU A 444 8.64 3.27 -0.82
C LEU A 444 9.13 4.12 -1.99
N LEU A 445 9.25 3.52 -3.18
CA LEU A 445 9.69 4.21 -4.38
C LEU A 445 8.71 5.30 -4.82
N GLY A 446 7.40 5.02 -4.70
CA GLY A 446 6.36 6.00 -5.01
C GLY A 446 6.33 7.17 -4.02
N ALA A 447 6.58 6.92 -2.73
CA ALA A 447 6.71 7.97 -1.71
C ALA A 447 7.96 8.86 -1.96
N LEU A 448 9.05 8.24 -2.39
CA LEU A 448 10.32 8.92 -2.64
C LEU A 448 10.27 9.79 -3.91
N HIS A 449 9.71 9.26 -5.00
CA HIS A 449 9.81 9.86 -6.34
C HIS A 449 8.50 10.48 -6.87
N GLY A 450 7.35 10.22 -6.21
CA GLY A 450 6.04 10.69 -6.67
C GLY A 450 5.47 9.90 -7.87
N GLU A 451 4.26 10.30 -8.32
CA GLU A 451 3.52 9.57 -9.36
C GLU A 451 4.19 9.59 -10.74
N THR A 452 4.93 10.66 -11.05
CA THR A 452 5.54 10.85 -12.38
C THR A 452 6.71 9.91 -12.68
N ALA A 453 7.29 9.29 -11.63
CA ALA A 453 8.35 8.30 -11.76
C ALA A 453 7.82 6.88 -12.03
N LEU A 454 6.51 6.65 -11.87
CA LEU A 454 5.91 5.34 -12.09
C LEU A 454 5.85 5.01 -13.59
N PRO A 455 6.11 3.74 -14.01
CA PRO A 455 6.06 3.35 -15.41
C PRO A 455 4.67 3.55 -16.04
N PRO A 456 4.49 4.47 -17.00
CA PRO A 456 3.17 4.80 -17.51
C PRO A 456 2.50 3.64 -18.27
N ALA A 457 3.28 2.78 -18.93
CA ALA A 457 2.77 1.59 -19.60
C ALA A 457 2.15 0.58 -18.61
N TRP A 458 2.76 0.40 -17.43
CA TRP A 458 2.25 -0.49 -16.39
C TRP A 458 1.01 0.11 -15.70
N LEU A 459 1.02 1.43 -15.49
CA LEU A 459 -0.15 2.14 -14.96
C LEU A 459 -1.36 2.06 -15.90
N ALA A 460 -1.15 1.97 -17.20
CA ALA A 460 -2.25 1.84 -18.16
C ALA A 460 -2.99 0.49 -18.03
N GLU A 461 -2.30 -0.55 -17.59
CA GLU A 461 -2.86 -1.88 -17.38
C GLU A 461 -3.43 -2.08 -15.95
N LEU A 462 -3.11 -1.17 -15.00
CA LEU A 462 -3.46 -1.32 -13.60
C LEU A 462 -4.98 -1.26 -13.36
N GLU A 463 -5.51 -2.32 -12.73
CA GLU A 463 -6.91 -2.38 -12.32
C GLU A 463 -7.23 -1.33 -11.26
N GLY A 464 -8.43 -0.76 -11.34
CA GLY A 464 -8.92 0.20 -10.35
C GLY A 464 -8.16 1.53 -10.32
N ARG A 465 -7.30 1.81 -11.31
CA ARG A 465 -6.48 3.05 -11.36
C ARG A 465 -7.30 4.32 -11.15
N ALA A 466 -8.50 4.39 -11.75
CA ALA A 466 -9.36 5.59 -11.61
C ALA A 466 -9.81 5.78 -10.16
N THR A 467 -10.27 4.71 -9.51
CA THR A 467 -10.69 4.73 -8.10
C THR A 467 -9.50 5.04 -7.18
N LEU A 468 -8.32 4.47 -7.46
CA LEU A 468 -7.08 4.78 -6.72
C LEU A 468 -6.74 6.26 -6.80
N LEU A 469 -6.74 6.85 -8.00
CA LEU A 469 -6.44 8.27 -8.20
C LEU A 469 -7.44 9.17 -7.46
N GLU A 470 -8.73 8.85 -7.56
CA GLU A 470 -9.79 9.60 -6.89
C GLU A 470 -9.63 9.55 -5.36
N LEU A 471 -9.35 8.36 -4.81
CA LEU A 471 -9.15 8.19 -3.37
C LEU A 471 -7.87 8.90 -2.88
N CYS A 472 -6.79 8.88 -3.67
CA CYS A 472 -5.56 9.64 -3.39
C CYS A 472 -5.83 11.14 -3.32
N ASP A 473 -6.63 11.65 -4.25
CA ASP A 473 -6.98 13.07 -4.30
C ASP A 473 -7.87 13.47 -3.12
N ASP A 474 -8.85 12.65 -2.80
CA ASP A 474 -9.69 12.85 -1.62
C ASP A 474 -8.87 12.85 -0.34
N PHE A 475 -7.91 11.92 -0.21
CA PHE A 475 -7.00 11.90 0.95
C PHE A 475 -6.15 13.17 1.03
N ALA A 476 -5.57 13.61 -0.09
CA ALA A 476 -4.78 14.84 -0.14
C ALA A 476 -5.61 16.07 0.25
N LEU A 477 -6.85 16.15 -0.23
CA LEU A 477 -7.79 17.22 0.12
C LEU A 477 -8.15 17.19 1.61
N GLU A 478 -8.47 16.01 2.16
CA GLU A 478 -8.78 15.86 3.58
C GLU A 478 -7.62 16.30 4.47
N MET A 479 -6.39 15.87 4.16
CA MET A 479 -5.22 16.21 4.97
C MET A 479 -4.83 17.70 4.89
N THR A 480 -5.15 18.39 3.79
CA THR A 480 -4.76 19.79 3.57
C THR A 480 -5.88 20.80 3.80
N GLN A 481 -7.14 20.39 3.68
CA GLN A 481 -8.31 21.29 3.69
C GLN A 481 -9.49 20.74 4.53
N GLY A 482 -9.33 19.63 5.24
CA GLY A 482 -10.40 18.91 5.93
C GLY A 482 -11.43 19.78 6.66
N PRO A 483 -11.03 20.70 7.56
CA PRO A 483 -11.99 21.55 8.29
C PRO A 483 -12.92 22.37 7.39
N THR A 484 -12.43 22.79 6.21
CA THR A 484 -13.25 23.55 5.25
C THR A 484 -14.21 22.66 4.48
N LEU A 485 -13.85 21.39 4.24
CA LEU A 485 -14.70 20.42 3.55
C LEU A 485 -15.88 19.95 4.41
N HIS A 486 -15.72 19.99 5.74
CA HIS A 486 -16.75 19.56 6.69
C HIS A 486 -17.73 20.67 7.08
N SER A 487 -17.46 21.91 6.70
CA SER A 487 -18.32 23.06 7.03
C SER A 487 -19.67 22.95 6.32
N PRO A 488 -20.79 23.35 6.98
CA PRO A 488 -22.09 23.48 6.33
C PRO A 488 -22.12 24.41 5.13
N SER A 489 -21.17 25.36 5.07
CA SER A 489 -20.97 26.28 3.94
C SER A 489 -19.94 25.80 2.95
N ALA A 490 -19.50 24.53 3.02
CA ALA A 490 -18.51 23.97 2.14
C ALA A 490 -18.97 24.03 0.67
N SER A 491 -18.03 24.36 -0.21
CA SER A 491 -18.24 24.35 -1.66
C SER A 491 -18.43 22.93 -2.22
N SER A 492 -18.26 21.89 -1.41
CA SER A 492 -18.40 20.48 -1.78
C SER A 492 -19.51 19.80 -0.95
N PRO A 493 -20.80 20.00 -1.26
CA PRO A 493 -21.90 19.43 -0.47
C PRO A 493 -21.95 17.90 -0.49
N GLY A 494 -21.22 17.23 -1.42
CA GLY A 494 -21.14 15.78 -1.53
C GLY A 494 -20.11 15.12 -0.61
N TRP A 495 -19.24 15.90 0.08
CA TRP A 495 -18.13 15.32 0.86
C TRP A 495 -18.63 14.39 1.98
N LEU A 496 -19.58 14.87 2.80
CA LEU A 496 -20.15 14.08 3.89
C LEU A 496 -21.08 12.95 3.41
N ALA A 497 -21.61 13.04 2.19
CA ALA A 497 -22.32 11.91 1.58
C ALA A 497 -21.35 10.82 1.13
N ARG A 498 -20.15 11.22 0.68
CA ARG A 498 -19.09 10.32 0.25
C ARG A 498 -18.37 9.67 1.43
N TYR A 499 -18.13 10.45 2.49
CA TYR A 499 -17.47 10.02 3.73
C TYR A 499 -18.38 10.33 4.94
N PRO A 500 -19.42 9.53 5.15
CA PRO A 500 -20.38 9.78 6.24
C PRO A 500 -19.74 9.65 7.62
N ARG A 501 -20.26 10.46 8.55
CA ARG A 501 -19.84 10.49 9.96
C ARG A 501 -20.35 9.31 10.78
N GLY A 502 -21.24 8.49 10.23
CA GLY A 502 -21.92 7.38 10.89
C GLY A 502 -21.08 6.16 11.18
#